data_aa8bb48779d8829c02286bde4216f922
#
_entry.id   aa8bb48779d8829c02286bde4216f922
#
_cell.length_a   1.000
_cell.length_b   1.000
_cell.length_c   1.000
_cell.angle_alpha   90.00
_cell.angle_beta   90.00
_cell.angle_gamma   90.00
#
_symmetry.space_group_name_H-M   'P 1'
#
loop_
_entity.id
_entity.type
_entity.pdbx_description
1 polymer ?
#
loop_
_entity_poly.entity_id
_entity_poly.type
_entity_poly.pdbx_seq_one_letter_code
_entity_poly.pdbx_strand_id
1 'polypeptide(L)'
;IPLLMEGCRKEQQVDESGYQIWYINQDETCLKYENKELQSKNEEGLLREMMEVMRETPTDDELKPVIPEDVELLDFDFEHNQLYLDFSPEYKKMPKVYEVLCRAAIVRTLGQIDGVEYVDFQVNGEPLTDLEGKEIGLMNEDQFIENAGEEINAYKTADLTLYFSNKAGDKLVEQRVAMEYNSNISLEKLIVEQLIAGPPFEGAYPTIPSETKLLNISIKDNICYVNLDEGFLGTGYNVIESIPVYSIVNSLIENTDAQKVQISINGETNRMFRESINFDTIFEKNEGLIEQ
;
A
#
# COMPACT_ATOMS: atom_id res chain seq x y z
N ILE A 1 20.09 -50.98 3.60
CA ILE A 1 20.29 -49.92 4.60
C ILE A 1 20.36 -48.59 3.82
N PRO A 2 19.31 -47.74 3.83
CA PRO A 2 19.43 -46.41 3.24
C PRO A 2 19.95 -45.45 4.27
N LEU A 3 21.02 -44.77 3.93
CA LEU A 3 21.57 -43.63 4.68
C LEU A 3 20.60 -42.44 4.51
N LEU A 4 19.96 -42.04 5.60
CA LEU A 4 19.26 -40.76 5.71
C LEU A 4 20.30 -39.65 5.85
N MET A 5 20.40 -38.79 4.84
CA MET A 5 21.08 -37.50 4.97
C MET A 5 20.12 -36.54 5.66
N GLU A 6 20.27 -36.35 6.95
CA GLU A 6 19.71 -35.20 7.68
C GLU A 6 20.44 -33.94 7.23
N GLY A 7 19.78 -33.17 6.39
CA GLY A 7 20.17 -31.79 6.12
C GLY A 7 19.93 -30.96 7.38
N CYS A 8 20.98 -30.53 8.04
CA CYS A 8 20.94 -29.54 9.10
C CYS A 8 20.36 -28.24 8.58
N ARG A 9 19.06 -28.04 8.75
CA ARG A 9 18.45 -26.73 8.78
C ARG A 9 18.90 -26.11 10.10
N LYS A 10 19.88 -25.24 10.09
CA LYS A 10 20.13 -24.31 11.19
C LYS A 10 18.92 -23.40 11.28
N GLU A 11 17.98 -23.67 12.15
CA GLU A 11 17.10 -22.66 12.69
C GLU A 11 18.00 -21.64 13.41
N GLN A 12 18.17 -20.46 12.79
CA GLN A 12 18.66 -19.31 13.54
C GLN A 12 17.60 -19.05 14.64
N GLN A 13 18.00 -19.20 15.90
CA GLN A 13 17.27 -18.62 17.00
C GLN A 13 17.25 -17.11 16.79
N VAL A 14 16.13 -16.59 16.35
CA VAL A 14 15.86 -15.15 16.26
C VAL A 14 15.76 -14.69 17.72
N ASP A 15 16.68 -13.85 18.14
CA ASP A 15 16.58 -13.11 19.39
C ASP A 15 15.45 -12.09 19.17
N GLU A 16 14.29 -12.33 19.78
CA GLU A 16 13.07 -11.54 19.57
C GLU A 16 13.09 -10.18 20.31
N SER A 17 14.24 -9.79 20.87
CA SER A 17 14.38 -8.51 21.56
C SER A 17 14.95 -7.44 20.61
N GLY A 18 14.23 -6.32 20.46
CA GLY A 18 14.66 -5.17 19.68
C GLY A 18 13.78 -4.85 18.47
N TYR A 19 14.14 -3.77 17.77
CA TYR A 19 13.47 -3.34 16.54
C TYR A 19 14.10 -4.01 15.32
N GLN A 20 13.31 -4.41 14.35
CA GLN A 20 13.76 -4.95 13.07
C GLN A 20 14.18 -3.80 12.15
N ILE A 21 15.46 -3.65 11.92
CA ILE A 21 15.99 -2.70 10.96
C ILE A 21 16.14 -3.41 9.62
N TRP A 22 15.38 -3.00 8.63
CA TRP A 22 15.37 -3.60 7.30
C TRP A 22 16.48 -3.03 6.44
N TYR A 23 17.21 -3.89 5.75
CA TYR A 23 18.33 -3.58 4.87
C TYR A 23 18.15 -4.17 3.49
N ILE A 24 18.88 -3.66 2.51
CA ILE A 24 18.89 -4.14 1.13
C ILE A 24 20.02 -5.18 0.99
N ASN A 25 19.75 -6.31 0.33
CA ASN A 25 20.82 -7.28 0.03
C ASN A 25 21.79 -6.72 -1.04
N GLN A 26 23.00 -7.28 -1.12
CA GLN A 26 24.05 -6.80 -2.04
C GLN A 26 23.61 -6.80 -3.51
N ASP A 27 22.80 -7.79 -3.91
CA ASP A 27 22.32 -7.93 -5.29
C ASP A 27 21.12 -7.01 -5.63
N GLU A 28 20.61 -6.21 -4.67
CA GLU A 28 19.45 -5.33 -4.83
C GLU A 28 18.16 -6.04 -5.29
N THR A 29 17.91 -7.25 -4.77
CA THR A 29 16.78 -8.09 -5.15
C THR A 29 15.76 -8.29 -4.04
N CYS A 30 16.14 -8.12 -2.77
CA CYS A 30 15.25 -8.33 -1.63
C CYS A 30 15.69 -7.53 -0.40
N LEU A 31 14.81 -7.51 0.61
CA LEU A 31 15.09 -6.97 1.92
C LEU A 31 15.34 -8.10 2.93
N LYS A 32 16.24 -7.84 3.87
CA LYS A 32 16.46 -8.65 5.07
C LYS A 32 16.56 -7.71 6.26
N TYR A 33 16.35 -8.19 7.47
CA TYR A 33 16.45 -7.35 8.66
C TYR A 33 17.49 -7.87 9.66
N GLU A 34 17.99 -6.95 10.47
CA GLU A 34 18.73 -7.22 11.70
C GLU A 34 17.93 -6.67 12.89
N ASN A 35 17.92 -7.39 14.01
CA ASN A 35 17.39 -6.87 15.25
C ASN A 35 18.39 -5.92 15.92
N LYS A 36 17.96 -4.73 16.28
CA LYS A 36 18.77 -3.71 16.96
C LYS A 36 18.08 -3.24 18.23
N GLU A 37 18.83 -3.15 19.31
CA GLU A 37 18.39 -2.48 20.52
C GLU A 37 18.59 -0.97 20.36
N LEU A 38 17.49 -0.22 20.41
CA LEU A 38 17.47 1.24 20.33
C LEU A 38 17.37 1.84 21.74
N GLN A 39 17.96 3.01 21.94
CA GLN A 39 18.01 3.69 23.24
C GLN A 39 16.85 4.65 23.45
N SER A 40 16.34 5.21 22.36
CA SER A 40 15.22 6.16 22.37
C SER A 40 13.91 5.48 22.79
N LYS A 41 13.03 6.24 23.45
CA LYS A 41 11.76 5.74 23.97
C LYS A 41 10.54 6.55 23.51
N ASN A 42 10.77 7.64 22.82
CA ASN A 42 9.69 8.43 22.21
C ASN A 42 9.76 8.30 20.69
N GLU A 43 8.65 8.56 20.04
CA GLU A 43 8.46 8.39 18.59
C GLU A 43 9.51 9.15 17.77
N GLU A 44 9.73 10.44 18.06
CA GLU A 44 10.72 11.27 17.36
C GLU A 44 12.14 10.74 17.52
N GLY A 45 12.52 10.35 18.75
CA GLY A 45 13.83 9.80 19.03
C GLY A 45 14.05 8.45 18.34
N LEU A 46 13.06 7.57 18.36
CA LEU A 46 13.10 6.28 17.65
C LEU A 46 13.25 6.49 16.15
N LEU A 47 12.47 7.41 15.54
CA LEU A 47 12.58 7.74 14.13
C LEU A 47 14.02 8.16 13.79
N ARG A 48 14.58 9.13 14.52
CA ARG A 48 15.95 9.64 14.26
C ARG A 48 16.99 8.53 14.39
N GLU A 49 16.90 7.72 15.44
CA GLU A 49 17.81 6.62 15.71
C GLU A 49 17.71 5.52 14.63
N MET A 50 16.50 5.12 14.23
CA MET A 50 16.28 4.17 13.14
C MET A 50 16.82 4.68 11.80
N MET A 51 16.55 5.95 11.46
CA MET A 51 17.07 6.59 10.24
C MET A 51 18.60 6.63 10.21
N GLU A 52 19.25 6.82 11.37
CA GLU A 52 20.70 6.81 11.49
C GLU A 52 21.27 5.39 11.33
N VAL A 53 20.67 4.40 12.02
CA VAL A 53 21.08 2.99 11.89
C VAL A 53 20.93 2.47 10.47
N MET A 54 19.89 2.90 9.72
CA MET A 54 19.70 2.51 8.32
C MET A 54 20.77 3.09 7.36
N ARG A 55 21.57 4.08 7.79
CA ARG A 55 22.74 4.62 7.08
C ARG A 55 24.01 3.85 7.39
N GLU A 56 24.08 3.18 8.55
CA GLU A 56 25.24 2.44 8.97
C GLU A 56 25.42 1.17 8.15
N THR A 57 26.65 0.71 8.07
CA THR A 57 26.96 -0.59 7.47
C THR A 57 26.37 -1.70 8.34
N PRO A 58 25.51 -2.59 7.80
CA PRO A 58 24.97 -3.73 8.54
C PRO A 58 26.07 -4.65 9.08
N THR A 59 25.70 -5.48 10.06
CA THR A 59 26.62 -6.49 10.62
C THR A 59 26.82 -7.66 9.65
N ASP A 60 25.79 -7.99 8.88
CA ASP A 60 25.82 -9.01 7.83
C ASP A 60 26.44 -8.41 6.55
N ASP A 61 27.52 -8.98 6.04
CA ASP A 61 28.22 -8.54 4.84
C ASP A 61 27.44 -8.83 3.52
N GLU A 62 26.38 -9.63 3.58
CA GLU A 62 25.43 -9.79 2.47
C GLU A 62 24.45 -8.61 2.33
N LEU A 63 24.46 -7.67 3.27
CA LEU A 63 23.58 -6.51 3.31
C LEU A 63 24.35 -5.22 3.06
N LYS A 64 23.62 -4.15 2.75
CA LYS A 64 24.15 -2.81 2.58
C LYS A 64 23.23 -1.75 3.18
N PRO A 65 23.78 -0.56 3.48
CA PRO A 65 22.97 0.56 3.99
C PRO A 65 21.76 0.84 3.10
N VAL A 66 20.67 1.26 3.71
CA VAL A 66 19.40 1.58 3.01
C VAL A 66 19.43 2.98 2.42
N ILE A 67 19.95 3.94 3.21
CA ILE A 67 19.93 5.36 2.84
C ILE A 67 21.34 5.74 2.40
N PRO A 68 21.55 6.16 1.15
CA PRO A 68 22.86 6.62 0.67
C PRO A 68 23.41 7.79 1.49
N GLU A 69 24.72 7.92 1.58
CA GLU A 69 25.40 8.95 2.37
C GLU A 69 25.04 10.39 1.96
N ASP A 70 24.76 10.59 0.67
CA ASP A 70 24.39 11.90 0.08
C ASP A 70 22.91 12.25 0.20
N VAL A 71 22.06 11.32 0.66
CA VAL A 71 20.63 11.55 0.89
C VAL A 71 20.39 11.97 2.32
N GLU A 72 19.83 13.14 2.58
CA GLU A 72 19.54 13.66 3.91
C GLU A 72 18.03 13.68 4.17
N LEU A 73 17.62 13.37 5.40
CA LEU A 73 16.27 13.66 5.90
C LEU A 73 16.26 15.12 6.34
N LEU A 74 15.52 15.97 5.60
CA LEU A 74 15.43 17.43 5.84
C LEU A 74 14.45 17.75 6.96
N ASP A 75 13.30 17.10 6.94
CA ASP A 75 12.22 17.30 7.90
C ASP A 75 11.34 16.06 8.02
N PHE A 76 10.54 15.98 9.08
CA PHE A 76 9.49 14.98 9.23
C PHE A 76 8.37 15.51 10.13
N ASP A 77 7.16 15.01 9.92
CA ASP A 77 6.00 15.35 10.72
C ASP A 77 5.14 14.12 11.00
N PHE A 78 4.53 14.10 12.21
CA PHE A 78 3.56 13.09 12.61
C PHE A 78 2.18 13.72 12.62
N GLU A 79 1.31 13.27 11.74
CA GLU A 79 -0.08 13.72 11.70
C GLU A 79 -1.03 12.51 11.82
N HIS A 80 -1.72 12.39 12.96
CA HIS A 80 -2.56 11.24 13.30
C HIS A 80 -1.74 9.94 13.33
N ASN A 81 -2.01 8.99 12.43
CA ASN A 81 -1.27 7.75 12.25
C ASN A 81 -0.34 7.76 11.03
N GLN A 82 -0.01 8.93 10.52
CA GLN A 82 0.77 9.15 9.31
C GLN A 82 2.09 9.82 9.66
N LEU A 83 3.16 9.34 9.06
CA LEU A 83 4.49 9.90 9.13
C LEU A 83 4.88 10.46 7.76
N TYR A 84 5.13 11.77 7.70
CA TYR A 84 5.63 12.47 6.52
C TYR A 84 7.13 12.63 6.62
N LEU A 85 7.86 12.21 5.58
CA LEU A 85 9.32 12.30 5.51
C LEU A 85 9.72 13.18 4.32
N ASP A 86 10.45 14.26 4.57
CA ASP A 86 11.00 15.13 3.51
C ASP A 86 12.50 14.91 3.35
N PHE A 87 12.89 14.43 2.19
CA PHE A 87 14.28 14.13 1.85
C PHE A 87 14.92 15.21 0.97
N SER A 88 16.25 15.24 0.97
CA SER A 88 17.02 16.07 0.07
C SER A 88 16.82 15.68 -1.40
N PRO A 89 17.10 16.60 -2.36
CA PRO A 89 16.95 16.32 -3.80
C PRO A 89 17.77 15.14 -4.31
N GLU A 90 18.80 14.72 -3.57
CA GLU A 90 19.64 13.57 -3.86
C GLU A 90 18.84 12.27 -3.86
N TYR A 91 17.75 12.19 -3.09
CA TYR A 91 16.82 11.05 -3.08
C TYR A 91 16.35 10.67 -4.49
N LYS A 92 15.98 11.66 -5.33
CA LYS A 92 15.53 11.44 -6.72
C LYS A 92 16.64 10.96 -7.67
N LYS A 93 17.92 10.96 -7.23
CA LYS A 93 19.06 10.49 -8.04
C LYS A 93 19.34 9.00 -7.86
N MET A 94 18.71 8.35 -6.89
CA MET A 94 18.87 6.91 -6.70
C MET A 94 18.44 6.12 -7.93
N PRO A 95 19.14 4.99 -8.25
CA PRO A 95 18.64 4.03 -9.24
C PRO A 95 17.23 3.56 -8.86
N LYS A 96 16.34 3.41 -9.82
CA LYS A 96 14.91 3.14 -9.56
C LYS A 96 14.65 1.88 -8.73
N VAL A 97 15.37 0.79 -9.04
CA VAL A 97 15.24 -0.47 -8.27
C VAL A 97 15.66 -0.25 -6.82
N TYR A 98 16.80 0.43 -6.63
CA TYR A 98 17.29 0.75 -5.29
C TYR A 98 16.31 1.66 -4.52
N GLU A 99 15.75 2.67 -5.18
CA GLU A 99 14.78 3.60 -4.58
C GLU A 99 13.53 2.87 -4.05
N VAL A 100 12.99 1.93 -4.82
CA VAL A 100 11.82 1.11 -4.38
C VAL A 100 12.17 0.27 -3.16
N LEU A 101 13.34 -0.37 -3.14
CA LEU A 101 13.82 -1.15 -1.98
C LEU A 101 14.10 -0.25 -0.77
N CYS A 102 14.69 0.92 -0.99
CA CYS A 102 14.94 1.92 0.04
C CYS A 102 13.62 2.34 0.72
N ARG A 103 12.59 2.70 -0.06
CA ARG A 103 11.27 3.03 0.46
C ARG A 103 10.66 1.86 1.25
N ALA A 104 10.70 0.67 0.70
CA ALA A 104 10.15 -0.51 1.36
C ALA A 104 10.85 -0.80 2.70
N ALA A 105 12.18 -0.66 2.75
CA ALA A 105 12.94 -0.82 3.98
C ALA A 105 12.61 0.26 5.02
N ILE A 106 12.48 1.53 4.59
CA ILE A 106 12.08 2.65 5.46
C ILE A 106 10.68 2.40 6.04
N VAL A 107 9.69 2.07 5.19
CA VAL A 107 8.31 1.82 5.64
C VAL A 107 8.25 0.68 6.65
N ARG A 108 8.91 -0.45 6.38
CA ARG A 108 8.95 -1.60 7.30
C ARG A 108 9.66 -1.30 8.61
N THR A 109 10.71 -0.51 8.57
CA THR A 109 11.45 -0.13 9.78
C THR A 109 10.65 0.84 10.63
N LEU A 110 10.15 1.94 10.04
CA LEU A 110 9.46 3.00 10.76
C LEU A 110 8.02 2.66 11.13
N GLY A 111 7.37 1.76 10.42
CA GLY A 111 6.03 1.24 10.76
C GLY A 111 5.97 0.47 12.09
N GLN A 112 7.12 0.18 12.72
CA GLN A 112 7.19 -0.40 14.07
C GLN A 112 7.06 0.65 15.19
N ILE A 113 7.12 1.96 14.86
CA ILE A 113 6.94 3.04 15.83
C ILE A 113 5.46 3.13 16.16
N ASP A 114 5.12 3.14 17.44
CA ASP A 114 3.74 3.31 17.90
C ASP A 114 3.11 4.56 17.29
N GLY A 115 1.92 4.44 16.71
CA GLY A 115 1.23 5.54 16.05
C GLY A 115 1.62 5.75 14.58
N VAL A 116 2.59 5.03 14.01
CA VAL A 116 2.92 5.06 12.58
C VAL A 116 2.25 3.89 11.88
N GLU A 117 1.19 4.14 11.16
CA GLU A 117 0.50 3.17 10.30
C GLU A 117 0.84 3.38 8.82
N TYR A 118 1.11 4.63 8.44
CA TYR A 118 1.43 5.02 7.07
C TYR A 118 2.64 5.94 7.03
N VAL A 119 3.42 5.86 5.94
CA VAL A 119 4.56 6.73 5.66
C VAL A 119 4.36 7.38 4.30
N ASP A 120 4.48 8.70 4.23
CA ASP A 120 4.50 9.50 3.01
C ASP A 120 5.92 10.01 2.74
N PHE A 121 6.27 10.10 1.47
CA PHE A 121 7.59 10.54 1.02
C PHE A 121 7.51 11.83 0.23
N GLN A 122 8.27 12.81 0.67
CA GLN A 122 8.47 14.09 -0.02
C GLN A 122 9.94 14.28 -0.35
N VAL A 123 10.22 15.08 -1.34
CA VAL A 123 11.58 15.48 -1.70
C VAL A 123 11.60 16.98 -1.91
N ASN A 124 12.28 17.69 -1.01
CA ASN A 124 12.38 19.16 -0.96
C ASN A 124 10.99 19.81 -0.91
N GLY A 125 10.10 19.27 -0.06
CA GLY A 125 8.75 19.75 0.17
C GLY A 125 7.72 19.38 -0.91
N GLU A 126 8.12 18.61 -1.94
CA GLU A 126 7.22 18.16 -3.00
C GLU A 126 6.95 16.66 -2.87
N PRO A 127 5.70 16.20 -3.07
CA PRO A 127 5.38 14.78 -3.02
C PRO A 127 6.27 13.94 -3.95
N LEU A 128 6.65 12.76 -3.49
CA LEU A 128 7.38 11.82 -4.33
C LEU A 128 6.45 11.25 -5.41
N THR A 129 6.93 11.25 -6.65
CA THR A 129 6.18 10.77 -7.81
C THR A 129 6.83 9.55 -8.45
N ASP A 130 6.02 8.71 -9.10
CA ASP A 130 6.49 7.62 -9.94
C ASP A 130 7.07 8.12 -11.28
N LEU A 131 7.38 7.19 -12.20
CA LEU A 131 7.93 7.50 -13.54
C LEU A 131 6.94 8.23 -14.45
N GLU A 132 5.65 8.12 -14.18
CA GLU A 132 4.58 8.76 -14.95
C GLU A 132 4.21 10.14 -14.39
N GLY A 133 4.83 10.52 -13.27
CA GLY A 133 4.58 11.79 -12.58
C GLY A 133 3.37 11.74 -11.63
N LYS A 134 2.83 10.55 -11.35
CA LYS A 134 1.76 10.35 -10.36
C LYS A 134 2.37 10.31 -8.95
N GLU A 135 1.72 10.97 -7.99
CA GLU A 135 2.11 10.90 -6.58
C GLU A 135 2.06 9.45 -6.07
N ILE A 136 3.10 9.03 -5.34
CA ILE A 136 3.16 7.70 -4.74
C ILE A 136 2.19 7.63 -3.55
N GLY A 137 2.14 8.70 -2.74
CA GLY A 137 1.23 8.84 -1.59
C GLY A 137 1.62 7.98 -0.39
N LEU A 138 0.68 7.85 0.53
CA LEU A 138 0.83 7.10 1.77
C LEU A 138 1.08 5.61 1.53
N MET A 139 2.02 5.04 2.27
CA MET A 139 2.46 3.66 2.13
C MET A 139 2.51 2.95 3.49
N ASN A 140 2.22 1.66 3.49
CA ASN A 140 2.46 0.78 4.62
C ASN A 140 3.16 -0.51 4.17
N GLU A 141 3.51 -1.41 5.08
CA GLU A 141 4.23 -2.65 4.77
C GLU A 141 3.46 -3.59 3.83
N ASP A 142 2.13 -3.61 3.88
CA ASP A 142 1.28 -4.49 3.08
C ASP A 142 1.33 -4.17 1.57
N GLN A 143 1.79 -2.97 1.21
CA GLN A 143 1.93 -2.55 -0.20
C GLN A 143 3.19 -3.09 -0.86
N PHE A 144 4.14 -3.63 -0.09
CA PHE A 144 5.36 -4.22 -0.59
C PHE A 144 5.25 -5.74 -0.59
N ILE A 145 4.87 -6.31 -1.72
CA ILE A 145 4.80 -7.76 -1.90
C ILE A 145 6.22 -8.32 -1.89
N GLU A 146 6.49 -9.26 -0.99
CA GLU A 146 7.72 -10.04 -1.02
C GLU A 146 7.70 -11.01 -2.20
N ASN A 147 8.31 -10.62 -3.30
CA ASN A 147 8.64 -11.56 -4.36
C ASN A 147 9.95 -12.27 -3.97
N ALA A 148 9.83 -13.40 -3.27
CA ALA A 148 10.98 -14.24 -2.93
C ALA A 148 11.59 -14.83 -4.23
N GLY A 149 12.43 -14.04 -4.93
CA GLY A 149 13.22 -14.49 -6.06
C GLY A 149 12.70 -14.14 -7.45
N GLU A 150 11.65 -13.33 -7.59
CA GLU A 150 11.23 -12.76 -8.88
C GLU A 150 11.68 -11.29 -9.02
N GLU A 151 11.91 -10.84 -10.26
CA GLU A 151 12.40 -9.48 -10.55
C GLU A 151 11.46 -8.40 -9.98
N ILE A 152 12.02 -7.43 -9.25
CA ILE A 152 11.31 -6.35 -8.54
C ILE A 152 10.53 -5.40 -9.48
N ASN A 153 10.74 -5.51 -10.78
CA ASN A 153 10.04 -4.75 -11.82
C ASN A 153 9.32 -5.67 -12.83
N ALA A 154 8.86 -6.84 -12.40
CA ALA A 154 8.08 -7.70 -13.28
C ALA A 154 6.70 -7.07 -13.52
N TYR A 155 6.32 -6.88 -14.77
CA TYR A 155 4.95 -6.59 -15.14
C TYR A 155 4.15 -7.88 -15.10
N LYS A 156 2.97 -7.82 -14.47
CA LYS A 156 1.98 -8.90 -14.45
C LYS A 156 0.76 -8.48 -15.25
N THR A 157 0.08 -9.44 -15.85
CA THR A 157 -1.24 -9.19 -16.45
C THR A 157 -2.32 -9.66 -15.50
N ALA A 158 -3.31 -8.81 -15.24
CA ALA A 158 -4.51 -9.16 -14.50
C ALA A 158 -5.74 -9.03 -15.40
N ASP A 159 -6.59 -10.05 -15.37
CA ASP A 159 -7.93 -10.01 -15.98
C ASP A 159 -8.92 -9.57 -14.90
N LEU A 160 -9.33 -8.31 -14.94
CA LEU A 160 -10.19 -7.72 -13.93
C LEU A 160 -11.65 -7.67 -14.35
N THR A 161 -12.53 -8.02 -13.43
CA THR A 161 -13.97 -7.79 -13.53
C THR A 161 -14.35 -6.60 -12.64
N LEU A 162 -14.61 -5.44 -13.24
CA LEU A 162 -14.90 -4.19 -12.56
C LEU A 162 -16.38 -3.82 -12.70
N TYR A 163 -16.93 -3.23 -11.67
CA TYR A 163 -18.34 -2.85 -11.61
C TYR A 163 -18.50 -1.32 -11.60
N PHE A 164 -19.13 -0.79 -12.64
CA PHE A 164 -19.41 0.63 -12.82
C PHE A 164 -20.90 0.92 -12.85
N SER A 165 -21.32 2.17 -12.87
CA SER A 165 -22.72 2.53 -12.93
C SER A 165 -23.32 2.30 -14.31
N ASN A 166 -24.60 1.92 -14.38
CA ASN A 166 -25.39 2.03 -15.60
C ASN A 166 -25.79 3.49 -15.87
N LYS A 167 -26.43 3.74 -17.01
CA LYS A 167 -26.88 5.09 -17.40
C LYS A 167 -27.90 5.72 -16.45
N ALA A 168 -28.72 4.89 -15.80
CA ALA A 168 -29.74 5.35 -14.86
C ALA A 168 -29.19 5.70 -13.48
N GLY A 169 -27.99 5.22 -13.15
CA GLY A 169 -27.34 5.44 -11.84
C GLY A 169 -27.89 4.56 -10.73
N ASP A 170 -28.59 3.47 -11.04
CA ASP A 170 -29.30 2.62 -10.08
C ASP A 170 -28.86 1.16 -10.08
N LYS A 171 -28.01 0.75 -11.05
CA LYS A 171 -27.45 -0.60 -11.17
C LYS A 171 -25.97 -0.55 -11.52
N LEU A 172 -25.27 -1.66 -11.23
CA LEU A 172 -23.88 -1.92 -11.58
C LEU A 172 -23.81 -2.69 -12.89
N VAL A 173 -22.94 -2.24 -13.79
CA VAL A 173 -22.61 -2.90 -15.06
C VAL A 173 -21.21 -3.48 -14.95
N GLU A 174 -21.07 -4.77 -15.29
CA GLU A 174 -19.79 -5.46 -15.32
C GLU A 174 -18.97 -5.02 -16.55
N GLN A 175 -17.68 -4.74 -16.34
CA GLN A 175 -16.69 -4.55 -17.39
C GLN A 175 -15.47 -5.42 -17.13
N ARG A 176 -15.04 -6.18 -18.15
CA ARG A 176 -13.83 -7.02 -18.07
C ARG A 176 -12.69 -6.36 -18.82
N VAL A 177 -11.56 -6.22 -18.16
CA VAL A 177 -10.37 -5.58 -18.72
C VAL A 177 -9.12 -6.37 -18.37
N ALA A 178 -8.29 -6.64 -19.38
CA ALA A 178 -6.93 -7.16 -19.18
C ALA A 178 -5.98 -5.99 -19.05
N MET A 179 -5.21 -5.94 -17.97
CA MET A 179 -4.28 -4.85 -17.66
C MET A 179 -2.91 -5.39 -17.33
N GLU A 180 -1.89 -4.74 -17.89
CA GLU A 180 -0.52 -4.91 -17.40
C GLU A 180 -0.29 -3.94 -16.23
N TYR A 181 0.24 -4.43 -15.12
CA TYR A 181 0.55 -3.63 -13.96
C TYR A 181 1.89 -4.03 -13.35
N ASN A 182 2.52 -3.10 -12.68
CA ASN A 182 3.75 -3.37 -11.95
C ASN A 182 3.48 -4.27 -10.74
N SER A 183 4.19 -5.39 -10.63
CA SER A 183 3.99 -6.37 -9.55
C SER A 183 4.33 -5.82 -8.15
N ASN A 184 4.90 -4.62 -8.06
CA ASN A 184 5.17 -3.94 -6.80
C ASN A 184 3.92 -3.25 -6.20
N ILE A 185 2.80 -3.20 -6.94
CA ILE A 185 1.51 -2.76 -6.38
C ILE A 185 0.61 -3.97 -6.16
N SER A 186 -0.19 -3.94 -5.11
CA SER A 186 -1.14 -5.00 -4.85
C SER A 186 -2.30 -4.98 -5.85
N LEU A 187 -2.91 -6.15 -6.09
CA LEU A 187 -4.04 -6.26 -7.00
C LEU A 187 -5.24 -5.41 -6.53
N GLU A 188 -5.45 -5.36 -5.22
CA GLU A 188 -6.52 -4.57 -4.59
C GLU A 188 -6.34 -3.08 -4.87
N LYS A 189 -5.10 -2.58 -4.77
CA LYS A 189 -4.77 -1.18 -5.10
C LYS A 189 -5.08 -0.89 -6.56
N LEU A 190 -4.64 -1.75 -7.48
CA LEU A 190 -4.93 -1.63 -8.90
C LEU A 190 -6.45 -1.53 -9.16
N ILE A 191 -7.24 -2.41 -8.54
CA ILE A 191 -8.70 -2.44 -8.70
C ILE A 191 -9.33 -1.10 -8.30
N VAL A 192 -9.02 -0.60 -7.10
CA VAL A 192 -9.62 0.66 -6.60
C VAL A 192 -9.15 1.85 -7.43
N GLU A 193 -7.87 1.92 -7.83
CA GLU A 193 -7.37 2.97 -8.70
C GLU A 193 -8.05 2.97 -10.08
N GLN A 194 -8.35 1.79 -10.64
CA GLN A 194 -9.10 1.70 -11.90
C GLN A 194 -10.57 2.14 -11.74
N LEU A 195 -11.20 1.86 -10.60
CA LEU A 195 -12.55 2.35 -10.31
C LEU A 195 -12.58 3.89 -10.19
N ILE A 196 -11.55 4.49 -9.58
CA ILE A 196 -11.39 5.95 -9.49
C ILE A 196 -11.13 6.56 -10.88
N ALA A 197 -10.30 5.91 -11.71
CA ALA A 197 -10.04 6.35 -13.07
C ALA A 197 -11.28 6.32 -13.98
N GLY A 198 -12.26 5.47 -13.64
CA GLY A 198 -13.52 5.32 -14.35
C GLY A 198 -13.55 4.16 -15.35
N PRO A 199 -14.69 3.95 -16.03
CA PRO A 199 -14.90 2.79 -16.88
C PRO A 199 -13.99 2.82 -18.12
N PRO A 200 -13.31 1.70 -18.44
CA PRO A 200 -12.41 1.61 -19.60
C PRO A 200 -13.14 1.54 -20.94
N PHE A 201 -14.43 1.16 -20.94
CA PHE A 201 -15.24 0.99 -22.15
C PHE A 201 -16.56 1.76 -22.08
N GLU A 202 -17.11 2.08 -23.27
CA GLU A 202 -18.42 2.69 -23.39
C GLU A 202 -19.54 1.78 -22.80
N GLY A 203 -20.65 2.40 -22.39
CA GLY A 203 -21.82 1.69 -21.85
C GLY A 203 -21.88 1.63 -20.33
N ALA A 204 -20.81 2.03 -19.66
CA ALA A 204 -20.78 2.21 -18.21
C ALA A 204 -20.38 3.64 -17.85
N TYR A 205 -20.66 4.05 -16.61
CA TYR A 205 -20.46 5.40 -16.11
C TYR A 205 -19.66 5.37 -14.79
N PRO A 206 -18.86 6.42 -14.51
CA PRO A 206 -18.08 6.49 -13.29
C PRO A 206 -18.93 6.38 -12.03
N THR A 207 -18.39 5.76 -11.00
CA THR A 207 -19.04 5.55 -9.70
C THR A 207 -18.40 6.33 -8.58
N ILE A 208 -17.09 6.60 -8.70
CA ILE A 208 -16.25 7.22 -7.66
C ILE A 208 -15.80 8.59 -8.18
N PRO A 209 -15.88 9.67 -7.36
CA PRO A 209 -15.34 10.96 -7.74
C PRO A 209 -13.85 10.87 -8.10
N SER A 210 -13.45 11.51 -9.19
CA SER A 210 -12.06 11.46 -9.69
C SER A 210 -11.03 12.11 -8.77
N GLU A 211 -11.48 12.98 -7.87
CA GLU A 211 -10.69 13.59 -6.81
C GLU A 211 -10.41 12.68 -5.61
N THR A 212 -11.08 11.52 -5.54
CA THR A 212 -10.90 10.53 -4.46
C THR A 212 -9.48 9.99 -4.47
N LYS A 213 -8.84 9.97 -3.30
CA LYS A 213 -7.53 9.33 -3.11
C LYS A 213 -7.69 8.03 -2.32
N LEU A 214 -7.06 6.97 -2.80
CA LEU A 214 -6.87 5.76 -2.02
C LEU A 214 -5.69 6.00 -1.07
N LEU A 215 -5.96 6.06 0.23
CA LEU A 215 -4.94 6.28 1.25
C LEU A 215 -4.25 4.96 1.59
N ASN A 216 -5.05 3.89 1.79
CA ASN A 216 -4.53 2.55 2.03
C ASN A 216 -5.50 1.47 1.59
N ILE A 217 -4.96 0.26 1.33
CA ILE A 217 -5.74 -0.95 1.11
C ILE A 217 -4.93 -2.18 1.54
N SER A 218 -5.58 -3.11 2.25
CA SER A 218 -4.98 -4.39 2.65
C SER A 218 -6.04 -5.47 2.82
N ILE A 219 -5.65 -6.75 2.69
CA ILE A 219 -6.51 -7.89 3.00
C ILE A 219 -5.98 -8.59 4.25
N LYS A 220 -6.85 -8.73 5.27
CA LYS A 220 -6.57 -9.48 6.48
C LYS A 220 -7.80 -10.29 6.88
N ASP A 221 -7.60 -11.55 7.25
CA ASP A 221 -8.69 -12.44 7.68
C ASP A 221 -9.86 -12.51 6.67
N ASN A 222 -9.58 -12.49 5.35
CA ASN A 222 -10.53 -12.46 4.25
C ASN A 222 -11.41 -11.20 4.20
N ILE A 223 -11.00 -10.13 4.87
CA ILE A 223 -11.62 -8.80 4.82
C ILE A 223 -10.65 -7.86 4.12
N CYS A 224 -11.11 -7.18 3.06
CA CYS A 224 -10.38 -6.10 2.43
C CYS A 224 -10.71 -4.79 3.13
N TYR A 225 -9.71 -4.15 3.71
CA TYR A 225 -9.80 -2.85 4.36
C TYR A 225 -9.40 -1.78 3.36
N VAL A 226 -10.32 -0.88 3.05
CA VAL A 226 -10.11 0.21 2.07
C VAL A 226 -10.21 1.53 2.80
N ASN A 227 -9.13 2.30 2.82
CA ASN A 227 -9.11 3.64 3.39
C ASN A 227 -9.04 4.68 2.27
N LEU A 228 -10.04 5.54 2.20
CA LEU A 228 -10.18 6.60 1.20
C LEU A 228 -10.11 7.97 1.89
N ASP A 229 -9.78 9.00 1.14
CA ASP A 229 -9.87 10.38 1.62
C ASP A 229 -11.32 10.92 1.54
N GLU A 230 -11.54 12.15 2.01
CA GLU A 230 -12.84 12.81 1.99
C GLU A 230 -13.39 13.08 0.57
N GLY A 231 -12.54 13.00 -0.47
CA GLY A 231 -12.95 13.11 -1.86
C GLY A 231 -14.03 12.09 -2.22
N PHE A 232 -14.00 10.89 -1.60
CA PHE A 232 -15.02 9.86 -1.80
C PHE A 232 -16.44 10.28 -1.37
N LEU A 233 -16.56 11.17 -0.38
CA LEU A 233 -17.84 11.67 0.11
C LEU A 233 -18.47 12.70 -0.83
N GLY A 234 -17.75 13.10 -1.87
CA GLY A 234 -18.22 14.06 -2.87
C GLY A 234 -19.49 13.63 -3.60
N THR A 235 -20.21 14.60 -4.17
CA THR A 235 -21.50 14.38 -4.87
C THR A 235 -21.34 14.35 -6.38
N GLY A 236 -20.17 13.92 -6.89
CA GLY A 236 -19.77 14.09 -8.29
C GLY A 236 -20.68 13.44 -9.35
N TYR A 237 -21.43 12.38 -9.00
CA TYR A 237 -22.25 11.63 -9.96
C TYR A 237 -23.70 11.45 -9.47
N ASN A 238 -24.64 11.48 -10.42
CA ASN A 238 -26.05 11.25 -10.14
C ASN A 238 -26.35 9.73 -10.09
N VAL A 239 -25.94 9.08 -9.02
CA VAL A 239 -26.13 7.66 -8.75
C VAL A 239 -26.77 7.48 -7.38
N ILE A 240 -27.52 6.38 -7.19
CA ILE A 240 -28.03 6.03 -5.86
C ILE A 240 -26.85 5.73 -4.91
N GLU A 241 -27.03 5.96 -3.62
CA GLU A 241 -25.99 5.94 -2.61
C GLU A 241 -25.20 4.61 -2.53
N SER A 242 -25.86 3.50 -2.82
CA SER A 242 -25.22 2.17 -2.80
C SER A 242 -24.24 1.93 -3.96
N ILE A 243 -24.38 2.62 -5.09
CA ILE A 243 -23.57 2.36 -6.29
C ILE A 243 -22.07 2.60 -6.05
N PRO A 244 -21.59 3.74 -5.51
CA PRO A 244 -20.17 3.94 -5.27
C PRO A 244 -19.56 2.89 -4.32
N VAL A 245 -20.29 2.56 -3.26
CA VAL A 245 -19.85 1.59 -2.24
C VAL A 245 -19.75 0.19 -2.85
N TYR A 246 -20.81 -0.26 -3.51
CA TYR A 246 -20.84 -1.62 -4.08
C TYR A 246 -20.07 -1.75 -5.40
N SER A 247 -19.72 -0.66 -6.05
CA SER A 247 -18.69 -0.65 -7.11
C SER A 247 -17.36 -1.15 -6.57
N ILE A 248 -16.91 -0.63 -5.41
CA ILE A 248 -15.68 -1.06 -4.73
C ILE A 248 -15.86 -2.49 -4.20
N VAL A 249 -16.91 -2.74 -3.41
CA VAL A 249 -17.13 -4.01 -2.72
C VAL A 249 -17.20 -5.18 -3.71
N ASN A 250 -18.04 -5.08 -4.74
CA ASN A 250 -18.21 -6.16 -5.70
C ASN A 250 -16.97 -6.39 -6.54
N SER A 251 -16.25 -5.32 -6.94
CA SER A 251 -15.02 -5.45 -7.73
C SER A 251 -13.90 -6.10 -6.93
N LEU A 252 -13.72 -5.74 -5.66
CA LEU A 252 -12.70 -6.34 -4.81
C LEU A 252 -12.98 -7.83 -4.54
N ILE A 253 -14.21 -8.16 -4.16
CA ILE A 253 -14.58 -9.57 -3.87
C ILE A 253 -14.50 -10.44 -5.13
N GLU A 254 -14.79 -9.90 -6.32
CA GLU A 254 -14.73 -10.65 -7.57
C GLU A 254 -13.31 -11.01 -7.98
N ASN A 255 -12.33 -10.17 -7.67
CA ASN A 255 -10.96 -10.29 -8.21
C ASN A 255 -9.93 -10.73 -7.17
N THR A 256 -10.29 -10.85 -5.89
CA THR A 256 -9.36 -11.15 -4.80
C THR A 256 -9.88 -12.27 -3.90
N ASP A 257 -9.07 -12.69 -2.93
CA ASP A 257 -9.49 -13.68 -1.92
C ASP A 257 -10.37 -13.08 -0.80
N ALA A 258 -10.66 -11.76 -0.87
CA ALA A 258 -11.54 -11.12 0.09
C ALA A 258 -12.99 -11.63 -0.06
N GLN A 259 -13.62 -11.92 1.06
CA GLN A 259 -15.05 -12.27 1.13
C GLN A 259 -15.90 -11.10 1.60
N LYS A 260 -15.27 -10.11 2.20
CA LYS A 260 -15.90 -8.92 2.78
C LYS A 260 -15.01 -7.70 2.56
N VAL A 261 -15.61 -6.52 2.64
CA VAL A 261 -14.91 -5.25 2.51
C VAL A 261 -15.33 -4.32 3.65
N GLN A 262 -14.38 -3.66 4.28
CA GLN A 262 -14.62 -2.55 5.18
C GLN A 262 -14.04 -1.28 4.58
N ILE A 263 -14.85 -0.22 4.53
CA ILE A 263 -14.42 1.09 4.02
C ILE A 263 -14.25 2.04 5.20
N SER A 264 -13.20 2.83 5.18
CA SER A 264 -12.95 3.93 6.11
C SER A 264 -12.64 5.22 5.34
N ILE A 265 -12.87 6.36 5.98
CA ILE A 265 -12.55 7.69 5.45
C ILE A 265 -11.55 8.34 6.39
N ASN A 266 -10.35 8.64 5.89
CA ASN A 266 -9.23 9.12 6.70
C ASN A 266 -8.97 8.23 7.95
N GLY A 267 -9.09 6.90 7.79
CA GLY A 267 -8.95 5.92 8.87
C GLY A 267 -10.19 5.76 9.78
N GLU A 268 -11.23 6.58 9.63
CA GLU A 268 -12.43 6.53 10.47
C GLU A 268 -13.53 5.68 9.82
N THR A 269 -14.06 4.69 10.54
CA THR A 269 -15.22 3.88 10.12
C THR A 269 -16.57 4.43 10.62
N ASN A 270 -16.56 5.32 11.61
CA ASN A 270 -17.78 5.90 12.19
C ASN A 270 -18.39 7.04 11.34
N ARG A 271 -18.18 7.00 10.04
CA ARG A 271 -18.68 7.98 9.07
C ARG A 271 -19.94 7.47 8.36
N MET A 272 -20.81 8.38 8.02
CA MET A 272 -22.00 8.12 7.20
C MET A 272 -21.78 8.61 5.78
N PHE A 273 -22.06 7.75 4.80
CA PHE A 273 -22.08 8.12 3.39
C PHE A 273 -23.51 8.51 2.98
N ARG A 274 -23.68 9.76 2.56
CA ARG A 274 -24.94 10.34 2.05
C ARG A 274 -26.19 10.05 2.93
N GLU A 275 -26.01 10.00 4.26
CA GLU A 275 -27.08 9.81 5.26
C GLU A 275 -27.63 8.39 5.44
N SER A 276 -27.33 7.41 4.54
CA SER A 276 -27.93 6.08 4.63
C SER A 276 -26.95 4.95 4.86
N ILE A 277 -25.68 5.06 4.43
CA ILE A 277 -24.71 3.99 4.54
C ILE A 277 -23.68 4.32 5.64
N ASN A 278 -23.59 3.42 6.62
CA ASN A 278 -22.61 3.55 7.70
C ASN A 278 -21.38 2.70 7.38
N PHE A 279 -20.18 3.30 7.36
CA PHE A 279 -18.93 2.60 7.11
C PHE A 279 -18.45 1.76 8.30
N ASP A 280 -19.09 1.85 9.46
CA ASP A 280 -18.88 0.88 10.56
C ASP A 280 -19.39 -0.53 10.19
N THR A 281 -20.05 -0.65 9.03
CA THR A 281 -20.54 -1.91 8.49
C THR A 281 -19.46 -2.60 7.66
N ILE A 282 -19.31 -3.92 7.86
CA ILE A 282 -18.52 -4.78 6.96
C ILE A 282 -19.44 -5.23 5.82
N PHE A 283 -19.08 -4.89 4.58
CA PHE A 283 -19.90 -5.13 3.39
C PHE A 283 -19.60 -6.51 2.78
N GLU A 284 -20.66 -7.17 2.29
CA GLU A 284 -20.58 -8.37 1.48
C GLU A 284 -21.04 -8.06 0.04
N LYS A 285 -20.69 -8.93 -0.92
CA LYS A 285 -21.10 -8.76 -2.33
C LYS A 285 -22.62 -8.59 -2.46
N ASN A 286 -23.04 -7.63 -3.25
CA ASN A 286 -24.46 -7.40 -3.54
C ASN A 286 -24.78 -7.67 -5.02
N GLU A 287 -25.19 -8.90 -5.31
CA GLU A 287 -25.60 -9.32 -6.65
C GLU A 287 -26.92 -8.66 -7.11
N GLY A 288 -27.77 -8.23 -6.18
CA GLY A 288 -29.03 -7.56 -6.48
C GLY A 288 -28.89 -6.18 -7.15
N LEU A 289 -27.68 -5.58 -7.04
CA LEU A 289 -27.36 -4.33 -7.71
C LEU A 289 -26.79 -4.52 -9.12
N ILE A 290 -26.38 -5.73 -9.50
CA ILE A 290 -25.81 -5.99 -10.83
C ILE A 290 -26.95 -6.02 -11.87
N GLU A 291 -26.77 -5.30 -12.97
CA GLU A 291 -27.69 -5.32 -14.13
C GLU A 291 -27.56 -6.70 -14.83
N GLN A 292 -28.71 -7.34 -15.10
CA GLN A 292 -28.78 -8.67 -15.71
C GLN A 292 -28.86 -8.58 -17.25
#